data_e5c15b448ace95f136478cc62f6512aa
#
_entry.id   e5c15b448ace95f136478cc62f6512aa
#
_cell.length_a   1.000
_cell.length_b   1.000
_cell.length_c   1.000
_cell.angle_alpha   90.00
_cell.angle_beta   90.00
_cell.angle_gamma   90.00
#
_symmetry.space_group_name_H-M   'P 1'
#
loop_
_entity.id
_entity.type
_entity.pdbx_description
1 polymer ?
#
loop_
_entity_poly.entity_id
_entity_poly.type
_entity_poly.pdbx_seq_one_letter_code
_entity_poly.pdbx_strand_id
1 'polypeptide(L)'
;MRTLADEHARVWIVGRLRGVHPDSERRWGRMSAHQMVCHLADNYRMALGQRAVASGPLPLPRVLVKWGALYAPIPWPKGIPTSPETDQERGGTRPGAFAADLAQALALLELLTTETGPLALQPHPVFGRMSVADWLRWGYLHTDHHLHQFGA
;
A
#
# COMPACT_ATOMS: atom_id res chain seq x y z
N MET A 1 15.22 -8.99 6.02
CA MET A 1 13.78 -8.64 6.11
C MET A 1 13.44 -7.77 4.91
N ARG A 2 12.47 -8.17 4.05
CA ARG A 2 12.18 -7.48 2.79
C ARG A 2 11.57 -6.09 3.00
N THR A 3 12.05 -5.08 2.27
CA THR A 3 11.61 -3.69 2.35
C THR A 3 11.90 -3.00 1.01
N LEU A 4 11.24 -1.89 0.71
CA LEU A 4 11.53 -1.10 -0.49
C LEU A 4 12.92 -0.45 -0.50
N ALA A 5 13.61 -0.38 0.64
CA ALA A 5 15.00 0.05 0.70
C ALA A 5 15.97 -1.01 0.11
N ASP A 6 15.57 -2.27 0.10
CA ASP A 6 16.33 -3.36 -0.52
C ASP A 6 16.04 -3.39 -2.02
N GLU A 7 17.07 -3.23 -2.85
CA GLU A 7 16.94 -3.14 -4.30
C GLU A 7 16.35 -4.42 -4.91
N HIS A 8 16.80 -5.60 -4.47
CA HIS A 8 16.28 -6.87 -4.99
C HIS A 8 14.80 -7.04 -4.63
N ALA A 9 14.41 -6.70 -3.40
CA ALA A 9 13.00 -6.75 -2.98
C ALA A 9 12.14 -5.75 -3.77
N ARG A 10 12.69 -4.55 -4.05
CA ARG A 10 12.01 -3.53 -4.85
C ARG A 10 11.83 -3.97 -6.30
N VAL A 11 12.87 -4.45 -6.94
CA VAL A 11 12.79 -4.99 -8.32
C VAL A 11 11.78 -6.13 -8.40
N TRP A 12 11.80 -7.02 -7.43
CA TRP A 12 10.86 -8.14 -7.34
C TRP A 12 9.40 -7.67 -7.26
N ILE A 13 9.10 -6.74 -6.34
CA ILE A 13 7.73 -6.25 -6.14
C ILE A 13 7.22 -5.46 -7.35
N VAL A 14 8.07 -4.63 -7.95
CA VAL A 14 7.77 -3.87 -9.18
C VAL A 14 7.49 -4.80 -10.36
N GLY A 15 8.29 -5.85 -10.52
CA GLY A 15 8.08 -6.85 -11.56
C GLY A 15 6.72 -7.55 -11.45
N ARG A 16 6.34 -7.93 -10.23
CA ARG A 16 5.02 -8.53 -9.95
C ARG A 16 3.88 -7.56 -10.21
N LEU A 17 4.01 -6.30 -9.78
CA LEU A 17 2.98 -5.28 -10.00
C LEU A 17 2.78 -5.01 -11.51
N ARG A 18 3.85 -4.99 -12.30
CA ARG A 18 3.78 -4.89 -13.77
C ARG A 18 3.08 -6.08 -14.43
N GLY A 19 3.12 -7.24 -13.79
CA GLY A 19 2.45 -8.46 -14.26
C GLY A 19 0.95 -8.51 -13.96
N VAL A 20 0.38 -7.53 -13.25
CA VAL A 20 -1.05 -7.46 -13.01
C VAL A 20 -1.78 -7.01 -14.28
N HIS A 21 -2.87 -7.69 -14.62
CA HIS A 21 -3.75 -7.39 -15.76
C HIS A 21 -5.14 -6.98 -15.29
N PRO A 22 -5.94 -6.26 -16.11
CA PRO A 22 -7.29 -5.84 -15.75
C PRO A 22 -8.21 -7.00 -15.36
N ASP A 23 -7.99 -8.15 -15.96
CA ASP A 23 -8.74 -9.40 -15.79
C ASP A 23 -8.11 -10.37 -14.78
N SER A 24 -7.04 -9.96 -14.07
CA SER A 24 -6.44 -10.78 -13.01
C SER A 24 -7.49 -11.14 -11.96
N GLU A 25 -7.65 -12.45 -11.72
CA GLU A 25 -8.65 -12.96 -10.78
C GLU A 25 -8.22 -12.74 -9.33
N ARG A 26 -9.15 -12.23 -8.51
CA ARG A 26 -8.90 -12.09 -7.06
C ARG A 26 -9.09 -13.42 -6.33
N ARG A 27 -8.22 -13.70 -5.39
CA ARG A 27 -8.31 -14.85 -4.47
C ARG A 27 -9.16 -14.56 -3.24
N TRP A 28 -9.34 -13.29 -2.85
CA TRP A 28 -10.19 -12.84 -1.74
C TRP A 28 -10.54 -11.36 -1.86
N GLY A 29 -11.49 -10.90 -1.02
CA GLY A 29 -11.91 -9.50 -0.97
C GLY A 29 -12.87 -9.12 -2.09
N ARG A 30 -13.09 -7.81 -2.29
CA ARG A 30 -14.09 -7.30 -3.26
C ARG A 30 -13.52 -6.48 -4.41
N MET A 31 -12.34 -5.87 -4.25
CA MET A 31 -11.72 -5.05 -5.29
C MET A 31 -11.46 -5.85 -6.57
N SER A 32 -11.66 -5.22 -7.74
CA SER A 32 -11.10 -5.70 -8.99
C SER A 32 -9.58 -5.43 -9.04
N ALA A 33 -8.87 -6.04 -9.98
CA ALA A 33 -7.45 -5.77 -10.18
C ALA A 33 -7.18 -4.28 -10.47
N HIS A 34 -8.04 -3.64 -11.26
CA HIS A 34 -7.93 -2.21 -11.53
C HIS A 34 -8.17 -1.34 -10.28
N GLN A 35 -9.19 -1.68 -9.48
CA GLN A 35 -9.42 -0.99 -8.20
C GLN A 35 -8.23 -1.16 -7.25
N MET A 36 -7.60 -2.32 -7.22
CA MET A 36 -6.40 -2.58 -6.41
C MET A 36 -5.22 -1.70 -6.83
N VAL A 37 -4.99 -1.53 -8.14
CA VAL A 37 -3.94 -0.63 -8.65
C VAL A 37 -4.19 0.81 -8.21
N CYS A 38 -5.42 1.32 -8.33
CA CYS A 38 -5.80 2.65 -7.85
C CYS A 38 -5.68 2.77 -6.32
N HIS A 39 -6.06 1.72 -5.57
CA HIS A 39 -5.92 1.64 -4.12
C HIS A 39 -4.44 1.76 -3.69
N LEU A 40 -3.54 1.04 -4.34
CA LEU A 40 -2.11 1.16 -4.07
C LEU A 40 -1.60 2.58 -4.33
N ALA A 41 -1.98 3.17 -5.47
CA ALA A 41 -1.60 4.54 -5.80
C ALA A 41 -2.08 5.55 -4.75
N ASP A 42 -3.33 5.43 -4.28
CA ASP A 42 -3.89 6.29 -3.24
C ASP A 42 -3.16 6.15 -1.90
N ASN A 43 -2.76 4.93 -1.54
CA ASN A 43 -1.99 4.67 -0.33
C ASN A 43 -0.55 5.18 -0.42
N TYR A 44 0.08 5.14 -1.60
CA TYR A 44 1.39 5.77 -1.79
C TYR A 44 1.28 7.29 -1.72
N ARG A 45 0.22 7.91 -2.27
CA ARG A 45 -0.06 9.35 -2.09
C ARG A 45 -0.26 9.71 -0.62
N MET A 46 -0.96 8.87 0.14
CA MET A 46 -1.11 9.06 1.59
C MET A 46 0.26 9.08 2.28
N ALA A 47 1.12 8.12 1.99
CA ALA A 47 2.46 8.06 2.56
C ALA A 47 3.31 9.30 2.21
N LEU A 48 3.17 9.82 0.99
CA LEU A 48 3.85 11.03 0.50
C LEU A 48 3.18 12.35 0.96
N GLY A 49 2.10 12.29 1.77
CA GLY A 49 1.38 13.47 2.22
C GLY A 49 0.51 14.15 1.16
N GLN A 50 0.31 13.50 0.01
CA GLN A 50 -0.49 14.00 -1.11
C GLN A 50 -1.98 13.66 -0.99
N ARG A 51 -2.36 12.80 -0.04
CA ARG A 51 -3.74 12.41 0.25
C ARG A 51 -3.95 12.28 1.75
N ALA A 52 -4.89 13.03 2.28
CA ALA A 52 -5.29 12.88 3.68
C ALA A 52 -6.17 11.63 3.85
N VAL A 53 -5.89 10.86 4.90
CA VAL A 53 -6.68 9.69 5.32
C VAL A 53 -6.96 9.81 6.81
N ALA A 54 -8.22 9.71 7.20
CA ALA A 54 -8.63 9.85 8.58
C ALA A 54 -8.12 8.68 9.45
N SER A 55 -7.69 9.01 10.66
CA SER A 55 -7.34 8.03 11.68
C SER A 55 -8.60 7.59 12.44
N GLY A 56 -8.85 6.28 12.46
CA GLY A 56 -9.93 5.69 13.25
C GLY A 56 -9.50 5.26 14.66
N PRO A 57 -10.46 4.92 15.53
CA PRO A 57 -10.18 4.31 16.82
C PRO A 57 -9.61 2.90 16.63
N LEU A 58 -8.73 2.49 17.53
CA LEU A 58 -8.15 1.15 17.55
C LEU A 58 -8.32 0.51 18.93
N PRO A 59 -8.53 -0.80 19.02
CA PRO A 59 -8.68 -1.50 20.30
C PRO A 59 -7.36 -1.65 21.05
N LEU A 60 -6.23 -1.44 20.39
CA LEU A 60 -4.87 -1.59 20.94
C LEU A 60 -4.04 -0.32 20.69
N PRO A 61 -3.02 -0.05 21.50
CA PRO A 61 -2.07 1.01 21.25
C PRO A 61 -1.44 0.91 19.85
N ARG A 62 -1.39 2.02 19.11
CA ARG A 62 -0.89 2.06 17.72
C ARG A 62 0.53 1.49 17.58
N VAL A 63 1.37 1.69 18.60
CA VAL A 63 2.75 1.17 18.60
C VAL A 63 2.78 -0.36 18.59
N LEU A 64 1.89 -1.03 19.31
CA LEU A 64 1.79 -2.49 19.32
C LEU A 64 1.23 -3.02 17.99
N VAL A 65 0.21 -2.35 17.44
CA VAL A 65 -0.36 -2.69 16.13
C VAL A 65 0.71 -2.53 15.04
N LYS A 66 1.46 -1.42 15.06
CA LYS A 66 2.58 -1.19 14.15
C LYS A 66 3.63 -2.29 14.25
N TRP A 67 4.09 -2.59 15.46
CA TRP A 67 5.11 -3.62 15.67
C TRP A 67 4.64 -4.98 15.14
N GLY A 68 3.43 -5.40 15.49
CA GLY A 68 2.85 -6.65 15.01
C GLY A 68 2.72 -6.70 13.49
N ALA A 69 2.23 -5.63 12.87
CA ALA A 69 2.01 -5.59 11.43
C ALA A 69 3.30 -5.53 10.61
N LEU A 70 4.33 -4.80 11.09
CA LEU A 70 5.54 -4.57 10.30
C LEU A 70 6.67 -5.56 10.62
N TYR A 71 6.72 -6.10 11.85
CA TYR A 71 7.91 -6.81 12.33
C TYR A 71 7.64 -8.24 12.81
N ALA A 72 6.40 -8.57 13.21
CA ALA A 72 6.07 -9.96 13.51
C ALA A 72 6.03 -10.81 12.22
N PRO A 73 6.48 -12.06 12.25
CA PRO A 73 6.45 -12.96 11.10
C PRO A 73 5.05 -13.56 10.88
N ILE A 74 4.03 -12.71 10.87
CA ILE A 74 2.62 -13.09 10.75
C ILE A 74 2.07 -12.47 9.47
N PRO A 75 1.42 -13.25 8.59
CA PRO A 75 0.75 -12.70 7.41
C PRO A 75 -0.34 -11.69 7.82
N TRP A 76 -0.47 -10.63 7.04
CA TRP A 76 -1.56 -9.67 7.28
C TRP A 76 -2.92 -10.34 7.12
N PRO A 77 -3.86 -10.06 8.03
CA PRO A 77 -5.19 -10.64 7.94
C PRO A 77 -5.89 -10.21 6.64
N LYS A 78 -6.67 -11.13 6.07
CA LYS A 78 -7.52 -10.85 4.90
C LYS A 78 -8.79 -10.12 5.36
N GLY A 79 -9.32 -9.24 4.49
CA GLY A 79 -10.61 -8.59 4.73
C GLY A 79 -10.60 -7.44 5.73
N ILE A 80 -9.44 -6.83 6.01
CA ILE A 80 -9.39 -5.58 6.77
C ILE A 80 -10.16 -4.51 5.99
N PRO A 81 -11.09 -3.77 6.64
CA PRO A 81 -11.81 -2.69 5.99
C PRO A 81 -10.87 -1.61 5.46
N THR A 82 -11.08 -1.19 4.22
CA THR A 82 -10.36 -0.10 3.59
C THR A 82 -10.89 1.24 4.08
N SER A 83 -10.00 2.20 4.37
CA SER A 83 -10.40 3.57 4.68
C SER A 83 -11.18 4.18 3.51
N PRO A 84 -12.25 4.96 3.78
CA PRO A 84 -13.08 5.53 2.72
C PRO A 84 -12.29 6.30 1.66
N GLU A 85 -11.26 7.02 2.07
CA GLU A 85 -10.43 7.87 1.20
C GLU A 85 -9.56 7.09 0.23
N THR A 86 -9.34 5.80 0.48
CA THR A 86 -8.56 4.89 -0.39
C THR A 86 -9.40 3.74 -0.94
N ASP A 87 -10.71 3.81 -0.76
CA ASP A 87 -11.70 2.86 -1.29
C ASP A 87 -12.30 3.42 -2.58
N GLN A 88 -12.07 2.75 -3.72
CA GLN A 88 -12.44 3.21 -5.06
C GLN A 88 -13.96 3.27 -5.29
N GLU A 89 -14.76 2.66 -4.42
CA GLU A 89 -16.22 2.77 -4.41
C GLU A 89 -16.75 3.94 -3.57
N ARG A 90 -15.87 4.62 -2.84
CA ARG A 90 -16.21 5.73 -1.92
C ARG A 90 -15.45 7.00 -2.29
N GLY A 91 -14.36 7.32 -1.56
CA GLY A 91 -13.55 8.52 -1.72
C GLY A 91 -12.21 8.30 -2.43
N GLY A 92 -11.87 7.06 -2.78
CA GLY A 92 -10.65 6.72 -3.52
C GLY A 92 -10.71 7.11 -5.00
N THR A 93 -9.57 7.11 -5.65
CA THR A 93 -9.45 7.37 -7.09
C THR A 93 -10.19 6.30 -7.87
N ARG A 94 -11.17 6.72 -8.68
CA ARG A 94 -11.91 5.80 -9.55
C ARG A 94 -11.02 5.31 -10.68
N PRO A 95 -11.10 4.00 -11.05
CA PRO A 95 -10.41 3.46 -12.21
C PRO A 95 -10.71 4.23 -13.50
N GLY A 96 -9.66 4.58 -14.23
CA GLY A 96 -9.73 5.23 -15.54
C GLY A 96 -9.23 4.31 -16.64
N ALA A 97 -8.05 4.60 -17.21
CA ALA A 97 -7.36 3.70 -18.14
C ALA A 97 -6.33 2.87 -17.38
N PHE A 98 -6.46 1.54 -17.41
CA PHE A 98 -5.62 0.62 -16.62
C PHE A 98 -4.13 0.86 -16.78
N ALA A 99 -3.66 1.02 -18.02
CA ALA A 99 -2.24 1.25 -18.28
C ALA A 99 -1.73 2.56 -17.66
N ALA A 100 -2.53 3.63 -17.71
CA ALA A 100 -2.19 4.90 -17.10
C ALA A 100 -2.19 4.82 -15.56
N ASP A 101 -3.19 4.17 -14.98
CA ASP A 101 -3.29 4.01 -13.54
C ASP A 101 -2.17 3.12 -12.99
N LEU A 102 -1.81 2.04 -13.72
CA LEU A 102 -0.67 1.19 -13.36
C LEU A 102 0.66 1.96 -13.46
N ALA A 103 0.87 2.73 -14.52
CA ALA A 103 2.07 3.56 -14.66
C ALA A 103 2.18 4.58 -13.51
N GLN A 104 1.06 5.18 -13.10
CA GLN A 104 1.02 6.09 -11.97
C GLN A 104 1.31 5.39 -10.64
N ALA A 105 0.76 4.21 -10.40
CA ALA A 105 1.06 3.43 -9.19
C ALA A 105 2.55 3.07 -9.10
N LEU A 106 3.16 2.67 -10.22
CA LEU A 106 4.60 2.38 -10.31
C LEU A 106 5.45 3.62 -10.03
N ALA A 107 5.10 4.77 -10.61
CA ALA A 107 5.82 6.02 -10.38
C ALA A 107 5.74 6.47 -8.91
N LEU A 108 4.56 6.35 -8.28
CA LEU A 108 4.38 6.66 -6.86
C LEU A 108 5.16 5.69 -5.96
N LEU A 109 5.22 4.41 -6.30
CA LEU A 109 6.04 3.42 -5.59
C LEU A 109 7.53 3.79 -5.66
N GLU A 110 8.01 4.26 -6.80
CA GLU A 110 9.39 4.76 -6.96
C GLU A 110 9.62 6.00 -6.10
N LEU A 111 8.70 6.97 -6.10
CA LEU A 111 8.79 8.17 -5.27
C LEU A 111 8.91 7.86 -3.78
N LEU A 112 8.30 6.79 -3.28
CA LEU A 112 8.47 6.37 -1.88
C LEU A 112 9.93 6.07 -1.53
N THR A 113 10.75 5.70 -2.50
CA THR A 113 12.16 5.34 -2.28
C THR A 113 13.13 6.49 -2.54
N THR A 114 12.74 7.46 -3.35
CA THR A 114 13.56 8.62 -3.74
C THR A 114 13.23 9.88 -2.94
N GLU A 115 11.94 10.09 -2.61
CA GLU A 115 11.43 11.27 -1.90
C GLU A 115 11.12 10.95 -0.43
N THR A 116 12.14 10.57 0.35
CA THR A 116 11.94 10.11 1.73
C THR A 116 11.63 11.22 2.73
N GLY A 117 11.88 12.49 2.40
CA GLY A 117 11.56 13.63 3.26
C GLY A 117 10.10 13.70 3.70
N PRO A 118 9.12 13.64 2.78
CA PRO A 118 7.70 13.61 3.13
C PRO A 118 7.31 12.47 4.06
N LEU A 119 7.90 11.29 3.89
CA LEU A 119 7.59 10.11 4.72
C LEU A 119 7.86 10.34 6.22
N ALA A 120 8.90 11.07 6.55
CA ALA A 120 9.26 11.37 7.94
C ALA A 120 8.22 12.26 8.65
N LEU A 121 7.39 12.99 7.89
CA LEU A 121 6.44 13.97 8.40
C LEU A 121 5.01 13.41 8.53
N GLN A 122 4.68 12.34 7.84
CA GLN A 122 3.33 11.80 7.82
C GLN A 122 3.09 10.74 8.90
N PRO A 123 2.04 10.89 9.75
CA PRO A 123 1.58 9.78 10.58
C PRO A 123 0.74 8.82 9.74
N HIS A 124 0.95 7.51 9.91
CA HIS A 124 0.08 6.50 9.31
C HIS A 124 -1.26 6.44 10.06
N PRO A 125 -2.43 6.39 9.37
CA PRO A 125 -3.75 6.43 10.03
C PRO A 125 -3.96 5.31 11.05
N VAL A 126 -3.36 4.14 10.84
CA VAL A 126 -3.45 2.99 11.76
C VAL A 126 -2.25 2.93 12.72
N PHE A 127 -1.02 3.13 12.23
CA PHE A 127 0.20 2.90 12.99
C PHE A 127 0.73 4.14 13.72
N GLY A 128 0.18 5.33 13.45
CA GLY A 128 0.67 6.59 14.02
C GLY A 128 2.04 6.99 13.46
N ARG A 129 2.93 7.48 14.31
CA ARG A 129 4.28 7.91 13.88
C ARG A 129 5.08 6.74 13.34
N MET A 130 5.66 6.95 12.17
CA MET A 130 6.50 5.99 11.46
C MET A 130 7.83 6.64 11.09
N SER A 131 8.92 5.88 11.18
CA SER A 131 10.20 6.25 10.59
C SER A 131 10.16 6.02 9.06
N VAL A 132 11.12 6.57 8.34
CA VAL A 132 11.30 6.27 6.90
C VAL A 132 11.43 4.76 6.67
N ALA A 133 12.18 4.07 7.53
CA ALA A 133 12.33 2.62 7.46
C ALA A 133 11.00 1.86 7.66
N ASP A 134 10.14 2.33 8.60
CA ASP A 134 8.80 1.78 8.79
C ASP A 134 7.94 1.96 7.52
N TRP A 135 7.99 3.15 6.89
CA TRP A 135 7.25 3.44 5.66
C TRP A 135 7.70 2.57 4.49
N LEU A 136 9.01 2.40 4.29
CA LEU A 136 9.56 1.55 3.23
C LEU A 136 9.23 0.06 3.47
N ARG A 137 9.21 -0.35 4.75
CA ARG A 137 8.77 -1.70 5.13
C ARG A 137 7.28 -1.89 4.87
N TRP A 138 6.45 -0.94 5.30
CA TRP A 138 5.01 -0.94 5.05
C TRP A 138 4.69 -0.97 3.55
N GLY A 139 5.33 -0.12 2.76
CA GLY A 139 5.12 -0.06 1.31
C GLY A 139 5.38 -1.41 0.65
N TYR A 140 6.44 -2.11 1.06
CA TYR A 140 6.70 -3.47 0.59
C TYR A 140 5.58 -4.43 0.98
N LEU A 141 5.24 -4.50 2.27
CA LEU A 141 4.26 -5.46 2.81
C LEU A 141 2.85 -5.20 2.26
N HIS A 142 2.45 -3.94 2.14
CA HIS A 142 1.15 -3.56 1.61
C HIS A 142 0.99 -3.95 0.15
N THR A 143 2.02 -3.65 -0.66
CA THR A 143 2.04 -4.05 -2.07
C THR A 143 2.03 -5.57 -2.19
N ASP A 144 2.88 -6.28 -1.47
CA ASP A 144 2.98 -7.74 -1.48
C ASP A 144 1.65 -8.42 -1.08
N HIS A 145 0.98 -7.90 -0.04
CA HIS A 145 -0.34 -8.37 0.38
C HIS A 145 -1.36 -8.31 -0.76
N HIS A 146 -1.43 -7.17 -1.46
CA HIS A 146 -2.36 -6.99 -2.57
C HIS A 146 -1.96 -7.79 -3.83
N LEU A 147 -0.68 -7.95 -4.11
CA LEU A 147 -0.23 -8.84 -5.19
C LEU A 147 -0.63 -10.29 -4.92
N HIS A 148 -0.45 -10.78 -3.69
CA HIS A 148 -0.96 -12.11 -3.31
C HIS A 148 -2.48 -12.23 -3.45
N GLN A 149 -3.23 -11.15 -3.25
CA GLN A 149 -4.69 -11.11 -3.44
C GLN A 149 -5.07 -11.43 -4.88
N PHE A 150 -4.22 -11.12 -5.86
CA PHE A 150 -4.45 -11.35 -7.30
C PHE A 150 -3.55 -12.46 -7.87
N GLY A 151 -2.86 -13.20 -7.03
CA GLY A 151 -2.04 -14.33 -7.48
C GLY A 151 -0.74 -13.96 -8.19
N ALA A 152 -0.38 -12.70 -8.11
CA ALA A 152 0.84 -12.17 -8.70
C ALA A 152 2.04 -12.27 -7.73
#